data_0f1085c2044051143c92583a42ba2486
#
_entry.id   0f1085c2044051143c92583a42ba2486
#
_cell.length_a   1.000
_cell.length_b   1.000
_cell.length_c   1.000
_cell.angle_alpha   90.00
_cell.angle_beta   90.00
_cell.angle_gamma   90.00
#
_symmetry.space_group_name_H-M   'P 1'
#
loop_
_entity.id
_entity.type
_entity.pdbx_description
1 polymer ?
#
loop_
_entity_poly.entity_id
_entity_poly.type
_entity_poly.pdbx_seq_one_letter_code
_entity_poly.pdbx_strand_id
1 'polypeptide(L)'
;MWIYRFIVFFLFSSTPIVFGESHPEYFGLTNPSEYILEIDDHLFSIFYEVDAKVIAMDIDPELSSLLIGIEDTKDSKFQIDLQHELITASNNEYTILVDGVEVDYDLVVDSDSSTFTFFVPEFSEEVEIIGTHVIPEFPFGIIMVLSTLMFTVLVLSKYKILLFKW
;
A
#
# COMPACT_ATOMS: atom_id res chain seq x y z
N MET A 1 59.11 -32.57 -36.99
CA MET A 1 58.45 -32.66 -35.68
C MET A 1 57.41 -31.55 -35.59
N TRP A 2 56.18 -31.84 -35.95
CA TRP A 2 55.09 -30.88 -36.11
C TRP A 2 54.20 -30.90 -34.85
N ILE A 3 54.12 -29.75 -34.19
CA ILE A 3 53.25 -29.54 -33.02
C ILE A 3 51.95 -28.90 -33.51
N TYR A 4 50.86 -29.65 -33.53
CA TYR A 4 49.52 -29.14 -33.79
C TYR A 4 49.02 -28.39 -32.56
N ARG A 5 48.85 -27.07 -32.70
CA ARG A 5 48.13 -26.23 -31.72
C ARG A 5 46.64 -26.39 -31.98
N PHE A 6 45.96 -27.13 -31.12
CA PHE A 6 44.49 -27.13 -31.04
C PHE A 6 44.04 -25.85 -30.40
N ILE A 7 43.41 -24.97 -31.18
CA ILE A 7 42.68 -23.82 -30.68
C ILE A 7 41.25 -24.32 -30.43
N VAL A 8 40.88 -24.49 -29.16
CA VAL A 8 39.50 -24.76 -28.75
C VAL A 8 38.77 -23.42 -28.71
N PHE A 9 37.88 -23.20 -29.69
CA PHE A 9 36.96 -22.07 -29.71
C PHE A 9 35.78 -22.39 -28.77
N PHE A 10 35.78 -21.81 -27.57
CA PHE A 10 34.61 -21.83 -26.70
C PHE A 10 33.60 -20.82 -27.24
N LEU A 11 32.60 -21.28 -27.98
CA LEU A 11 31.41 -20.52 -28.31
C LEU A 11 30.56 -20.36 -27.07
N PHE A 12 30.69 -19.23 -26.40
CA PHE A 12 29.70 -18.80 -25.40
C PHE A 12 28.40 -18.46 -26.12
N SER A 13 27.49 -19.42 -26.15
CA SER A 13 26.11 -19.18 -26.51
C SER A 13 25.45 -18.42 -25.32
N SER A 14 25.42 -17.08 -25.39
CA SER A 14 24.61 -16.26 -24.50
C SER A 14 23.15 -16.41 -24.93
N THR A 15 22.44 -17.35 -24.32
CA THR A 15 20.98 -17.33 -24.37
C THR A 15 20.49 -16.08 -23.61
N PRO A 16 19.72 -15.18 -24.24
CA PRO A 16 19.09 -14.11 -23.48
C PRO A 16 18.14 -14.77 -22.48
N ILE A 17 18.38 -14.56 -21.19
CA ILE A 17 17.40 -14.85 -20.16
C ILE A 17 16.31 -13.81 -20.37
N VAL A 18 15.23 -14.21 -21.01
CA VAL A 18 13.99 -13.45 -21.01
C VAL A 18 13.47 -13.55 -19.57
N PHE A 19 13.67 -12.52 -18.78
CA PHE A 19 12.88 -12.31 -17.58
C PHE A 19 11.47 -12.09 -18.11
N GLY A 20 10.63 -13.12 -18.07
CA GLY A 20 9.20 -12.94 -18.16
C GLY A 20 8.82 -12.07 -16.96
N GLU A 21 8.39 -10.84 -17.23
CA GLU A 21 7.65 -10.08 -16.25
C GLU A 21 6.43 -10.95 -15.94
N SER A 22 6.43 -11.58 -14.76
CA SER A 22 5.24 -12.17 -14.20
C SER A 22 4.36 -10.98 -13.83
N HIS A 23 3.47 -10.60 -14.76
CA HIS A 23 2.34 -9.78 -14.38
C HIS A 23 1.58 -10.62 -13.34
N PRO A 24 1.43 -10.14 -12.09
CA PRO A 24 0.55 -10.81 -11.16
C PRO A 24 -0.81 -10.91 -11.85
N GLU A 25 -1.38 -12.13 -11.88
CA GLU A 25 -2.75 -12.32 -12.36
C GLU A 25 -3.67 -11.65 -11.34
N TYR A 26 -4.06 -10.39 -11.61
CA TYR A 26 -5.05 -9.69 -10.80
C TYR A 26 -6.39 -10.36 -11.04
N PHE A 27 -6.85 -11.10 -10.04
CA PHE A 27 -8.07 -11.89 -10.09
C PHE A 27 -9.28 -10.99 -10.44
N GLY A 28 -9.71 -11.04 -11.69
CA GLY A 28 -10.96 -10.46 -12.15
C GLY A 28 -10.93 -9.06 -12.75
N LEU A 29 -9.83 -8.30 -12.60
CA LEU A 29 -9.67 -6.98 -13.23
C LEU A 29 -9.33 -7.16 -14.71
N THR A 30 -10.18 -6.61 -15.60
CA THR A 30 -10.03 -6.78 -17.05
C THR A 30 -9.11 -5.72 -17.66
N ASN A 31 -9.14 -4.49 -17.12
CA ASN A 31 -8.34 -3.37 -17.56
C ASN A 31 -8.04 -2.43 -16.37
N PRO A 32 -7.23 -2.88 -15.41
CA PRO A 32 -7.01 -2.13 -14.18
C PRO A 32 -6.27 -0.82 -14.42
N SER A 33 -6.70 0.20 -13.70
CA SER A 33 -5.92 1.40 -13.44
C SER A 33 -5.05 1.16 -12.20
N GLU A 34 -3.94 1.85 -12.10
CA GLU A 34 -3.03 1.78 -10.95
C GLU A 34 -3.01 3.13 -10.23
N TYR A 35 -3.13 3.09 -8.91
CA TYR A 35 -2.88 4.23 -8.02
C TYR A 35 -1.68 3.90 -7.13
N ILE A 36 -0.72 4.83 -7.04
CA ILE A 36 0.44 4.67 -6.17
C ILE A 36 0.19 5.48 -4.90
N LEU A 37 -0.01 4.78 -3.80
CA LEU A 37 -0.16 5.36 -2.48
C LEU A 37 1.18 5.35 -1.76
N GLU A 38 1.65 6.51 -1.29
CA GLU A 38 2.90 6.65 -0.54
C GLU A 38 2.59 6.84 0.94
N ILE A 39 3.10 5.93 1.79
CA ILE A 39 2.97 5.99 3.23
C ILE A 39 4.35 5.78 3.84
N ASP A 40 4.89 6.75 4.58
CA ASP A 40 6.17 6.65 5.29
C ASP A 40 7.33 6.08 4.46
N ASP A 41 7.59 6.63 3.27
CA ASP A 41 8.61 6.17 2.32
C ASP A 41 8.35 4.77 1.68
N HIS A 42 7.18 4.16 1.92
CA HIS A 42 6.73 2.93 1.25
C HIS A 42 5.72 3.26 0.17
N LEU A 43 5.86 2.61 -0.99
CA LEU A 43 4.97 2.78 -2.13
C LEU A 43 4.09 1.54 -2.26
N PHE A 44 2.77 1.74 -2.24
CA PHE A 44 1.77 0.71 -2.46
C PHE A 44 1.12 0.91 -3.81
N SER A 45 1.19 -0.10 -4.68
CA SER A 45 0.47 -0.11 -5.95
C SER A 45 -0.91 -0.70 -5.73
N ILE A 46 -1.95 0.13 -5.85
CA ILE A 46 -3.34 -0.27 -5.72
C ILE A 46 -3.94 -0.37 -7.11
N PHE A 47 -4.43 -1.55 -7.46
CA PHE A 47 -5.08 -1.78 -8.75
C PHE A 47 -6.59 -1.72 -8.60
N TYR A 48 -7.24 -1.01 -9.50
CA TYR A 48 -8.69 -0.82 -9.47
C TYR A 48 -9.31 -0.69 -10.86
N GLU A 49 -10.62 -0.97 -10.93
CA GLU A 49 -11.45 -0.77 -12.11
C GLU A 49 -12.78 -0.15 -11.69
N VAL A 50 -13.11 1.03 -12.22
CA VAL A 50 -14.35 1.77 -11.94
C VAL A 50 -14.65 2.73 -13.09
N ASP A 51 -15.93 3.03 -13.36
CA ASP A 51 -16.33 4.09 -14.31
C ASP A 51 -16.46 5.43 -13.57
N ALA A 52 -15.35 5.88 -13.05
CA ALA A 52 -15.17 7.13 -12.32
C ALA A 52 -13.70 7.56 -12.42
N LYS A 53 -13.42 8.80 -12.08
CA LYS A 53 -12.04 9.27 -11.93
C LYS A 53 -11.66 9.27 -10.45
N VAL A 54 -10.69 8.44 -10.09
CA VAL A 54 -10.09 8.47 -8.74
C VAL A 54 -9.20 9.70 -8.64
N ILE A 55 -9.47 10.55 -7.66
CA ILE A 55 -8.76 11.82 -7.43
C ILE A 55 -7.73 11.71 -6.31
N ALA A 56 -8.03 10.90 -5.28
CA ALA A 56 -7.13 10.67 -4.14
C ALA A 56 -7.42 9.34 -3.49
N MET A 57 -6.39 8.76 -2.86
CA MET A 57 -6.53 7.68 -1.87
C MET A 57 -5.69 8.05 -0.67
N ASP A 58 -6.19 7.79 0.54
CA ASP A 58 -5.53 8.09 1.80
C ASP A 58 -5.93 7.09 2.89
N ILE A 59 -5.07 6.90 3.88
CA ILE A 59 -5.34 6.04 5.03
C ILE A 59 -5.77 6.89 6.21
N ASP A 60 -6.87 6.49 6.86
CA ASP A 60 -7.25 6.98 8.17
C ASP A 60 -6.88 5.93 9.24
N PRO A 61 -5.77 6.14 9.98
CA PRO A 61 -5.33 5.21 11.01
C PRO A 61 -6.27 5.18 12.23
N GLU A 62 -7.03 6.25 12.48
CA GLU A 62 -7.95 6.33 13.62
C GLU A 62 -9.18 5.44 13.40
N LEU A 63 -9.68 5.42 12.17
CA LEU A 63 -10.82 4.58 11.76
C LEU A 63 -10.39 3.22 11.21
N SER A 64 -9.08 3.01 11.00
CA SER A 64 -8.54 1.84 10.32
C SER A 64 -9.15 1.66 8.94
N SER A 65 -9.23 2.73 8.16
CA SER A 65 -9.87 2.75 6.85
C SER A 65 -8.98 3.29 5.74
N LEU A 66 -9.33 2.91 4.50
CA LEU A 66 -8.84 3.50 3.26
C LEU A 66 -9.95 4.40 2.70
N LEU A 67 -9.66 5.69 2.59
CA LEU A 67 -10.52 6.69 1.96
C LEU A 67 -10.16 6.84 0.49
N ILE A 68 -11.16 6.87 -0.39
CA ILE A 68 -11.00 7.00 -1.84
C ILE A 68 -11.91 8.11 -2.32
N GLY A 69 -11.34 9.22 -2.75
CA GLY A 69 -12.06 10.31 -3.40
C GLY A 69 -12.25 10.01 -4.88
N ILE A 70 -13.47 10.14 -5.36
CA ILE A 70 -13.85 9.88 -6.76
C ILE A 70 -14.65 11.04 -7.33
N GLU A 71 -14.57 11.24 -8.64
CA GLU A 71 -15.37 12.23 -9.38
C GLU A 71 -15.85 11.68 -10.71
N ASP A 72 -16.84 12.34 -11.32
CA ASP A 72 -17.45 11.94 -12.60
C ASP A 72 -17.98 10.50 -12.58
N THR A 73 -18.49 10.06 -11.44
CA THR A 73 -18.94 8.69 -11.18
C THR A 73 -20.22 8.39 -11.93
N LYS A 74 -20.25 7.22 -12.55
CA LYS A 74 -21.46 6.62 -13.14
C LYS A 74 -21.84 5.36 -12.40
N ASP A 75 -23.11 4.97 -12.50
CA ASP A 75 -23.58 3.66 -11.99
C ASP A 75 -22.67 2.55 -12.51
N SER A 76 -21.81 2.03 -11.66
CA SER A 76 -20.83 1.01 -12.03
C SER A 76 -20.44 0.12 -10.86
N LYS A 77 -19.79 -0.99 -11.18
CA LYS A 77 -19.07 -1.77 -10.18
C LYS A 77 -17.70 -1.15 -9.97
N PHE A 78 -17.32 -1.01 -8.72
CA PHE A 78 -15.95 -0.74 -8.32
C PHE A 78 -15.30 -2.04 -7.92
N GLN A 79 -14.21 -2.36 -8.58
CA GLN A 79 -13.36 -3.49 -8.22
C GLN A 79 -12.00 -2.94 -7.82
N ILE A 80 -11.48 -3.36 -6.66
CA ILE A 80 -10.22 -2.88 -6.11
C ILE A 80 -9.47 -4.03 -5.43
N ASP A 81 -8.17 -4.10 -5.68
CA ASP A 81 -7.27 -5.07 -5.06
C ASP A 81 -6.37 -4.39 -4.03
N LEU A 82 -6.47 -4.82 -2.78
CA LEU A 82 -5.76 -4.23 -1.65
C LEU A 82 -4.82 -5.27 -1.02
N GLN A 83 -3.56 -4.89 -0.89
CA GLN A 83 -2.56 -5.72 -0.24
C GLN A 83 -2.85 -5.84 1.27
N HIS A 84 -2.64 -7.02 1.84
CA HIS A 84 -2.86 -7.27 3.28
C HIS A 84 -1.92 -6.44 4.16
N GLU A 85 -0.77 -6.01 3.63
CA GLU A 85 0.11 -5.08 4.31
C GLU A 85 -0.52 -3.70 4.49
N LEU A 86 -1.39 -3.28 3.57
CA LEU A 86 -2.04 -1.98 3.61
C LEU A 86 -3.24 -1.97 4.56
N ILE A 87 -4.14 -2.93 4.41
CA ILE A 87 -5.36 -3.03 5.21
C ILE A 87 -5.78 -4.49 5.41
N THR A 88 -6.16 -4.84 6.63
CA THR A 88 -6.72 -6.15 6.96
C THR A 88 -7.94 -6.04 7.86
N ALA A 89 -8.78 -7.07 7.86
CA ALA A 89 -9.89 -7.20 8.79
C ALA A 89 -9.88 -8.56 9.49
N SER A 90 -10.26 -8.56 10.77
CA SER A 90 -10.45 -9.79 11.54
C SER A 90 -11.54 -10.63 10.89
N ASN A 91 -11.28 -11.92 10.65
CA ASN A 91 -12.20 -12.83 9.96
C ASN A 91 -12.58 -12.41 8.53
N ASN A 92 -11.84 -11.50 7.89
CA ASN A 92 -12.17 -10.91 6.59
C ASN A 92 -13.53 -10.16 6.58
N GLU A 93 -13.95 -9.62 7.73
CA GLU A 93 -15.15 -8.82 7.86
C GLU A 93 -14.80 -7.33 7.73
N TYR A 94 -15.04 -6.79 6.53
CA TYR A 94 -14.84 -5.37 6.22
C TYR A 94 -16.19 -4.66 6.20
N THR A 95 -16.17 -3.33 6.31
CA THR A 95 -17.32 -2.49 6.03
C THR A 95 -16.96 -1.55 4.89
N ILE A 96 -17.80 -1.47 3.88
CA ILE A 96 -17.61 -0.55 2.75
C ILE A 96 -18.72 0.49 2.77
N LEU A 97 -18.33 1.76 2.79
CA LEU A 97 -19.24 2.88 2.72
C LEU A 97 -19.06 3.61 1.38
N VAL A 98 -20.16 3.98 0.75
CA VAL A 98 -20.19 4.89 -0.40
C VAL A 98 -21.00 6.11 0.04
N ASP A 99 -20.37 7.28 0.03
CA ASP A 99 -20.94 8.54 0.58
C ASP A 99 -21.50 8.35 2.00
N GLY A 100 -20.82 7.56 2.83
CA GLY A 100 -21.21 7.26 4.21
C GLY A 100 -22.36 6.25 4.37
N VAL A 101 -22.81 5.61 3.28
CA VAL A 101 -23.83 4.57 3.30
C VAL A 101 -23.20 3.20 3.08
N GLU A 102 -23.45 2.27 3.99
CA GLU A 102 -22.95 0.89 3.89
C GLU A 102 -23.51 0.19 2.67
N VAL A 103 -22.64 -0.48 1.92
CA VAL A 103 -22.99 -1.24 0.72
C VAL A 103 -22.50 -2.70 0.84
N ASP A 104 -23.26 -3.60 0.22
CA ASP A 104 -22.87 -4.99 0.09
C ASP A 104 -21.68 -5.14 -0.88
N TYR A 105 -20.80 -6.09 -0.60
CA TYR A 105 -19.64 -6.38 -1.43
C TYR A 105 -19.38 -7.87 -1.59
N ASP A 106 -18.74 -8.22 -2.69
CA ASP A 106 -18.14 -9.53 -2.91
C ASP A 106 -16.65 -9.44 -2.57
N LEU A 107 -16.11 -10.44 -1.87
CA LEU A 107 -14.71 -10.50 -1.45
C LEU A 107 -14.04 -11.76 -1.98
N VAL A 108 -12.91 -11.57 -2.64
CA VAL A 108 -12.00 -12.66 -3.01
C VAL A 108 -10.69 -12.44 -2.26
N VAL A 109 -10.28 -13.41 -1.45
CA VAL A 109 -9.07 -13.35 -0.64
C VAL A 109 -8.01 -14.25 -1.26
N ASP A 110 -6.84 -13.71 -1.55
CA ASP A 110 -5.64 -14.43 -1.96
C ASP A 110 -4.61 -14.44 -0.82
N SER A 111 -3.41 -14.97 -1.06
CA SER A 111 -2.32 -15.05 -0.07
C SER A 111 -1.86 -13.69 0.44
N ASP A 112 -1.79 -12.70 -0.44
CA ASP A 112 -1.12 -11.41 -0.19
C ASP A 112 -2.06 -10.21 -0.35
N SER A 113 -3.25 -10.42 -0.92
CA SER A 113 -4.22 -9.36 -1.20
C SER A 113 -5.67 -9.80 -1.05
N SER A 114 -6.55 -8.82 -1.01
CA SER A 114 -8.01 -8.97 -1.00
C SER A 114 -8.61 -8.12 -2.10
N THR A 115 -9.38 -8.76 -3.00
CA THR A 115 -10.09 -8.06 -4.07
C THR A 115 -11.55 -7.86 -3.67
N PHE A 116 -11.98 -6.61 -3.63
CA PHE A 116 -13.34 -6.19 -3.33
C PHE A 116 -14.08 -5.86 -4.60
N THR A 117 -15.36 -6.22 -4.68
CA THR A 117 -16.26 -5.81 -5.76
C THR A 117 -17.57 -5.35 -5.16
N PHE A 118 -17.95 -4.10 -5.37
CA PHE A 118 -19.17 -3.48 -4.87
C PHE A 118 -19.74 -2.49 -5.87
N PHE A 119 -20.97 -2.04 -5.63
CA PHE A 119 -21.65 -1.10 -6.50
C PHE A 119 -21.44 0.34 -6.02
N VAL A 120 -21.14 1.24 -6.95
CA VAL A 120 -21.03 2.68 -6.71
C VAL A 120 -22.08 3.39 -7.56
N PRO A 121 -23.02 4.14 -6.94
CA PRO A 121 -24.01 4.94 -7.66
C PRO A 121 -23.41 6.09 -8.45
N GLU A 122 -24.16 6.62 -9.41
CA GLU A 122 -23.75 7.85 -10.11
C GLU A 122 -23.70 9.04 -9.13
N PHE A 123 -22.79 9.96 -9.39
CA PHE A 123 -22.51 11.15 -8.56
C PHE A 123 -21.96 10.87 -7.17
N SER A 124 -21.53 9.65 -6.87
CA SER A 124 -20.80 9.38 -5.64
C SER A 124 -19.44 10.08 -5.66
N GLU A 125 -19.03 10.61 -4.50
CA GLU A 125 -17.81 11.40 -4.34
C GLU A 125 -16.77 10.70 -3.44
N GLU A 126 -17.22 9.76 -2.59
CA GLU A 126 -16.35 9.11 -1.61
C GLU A 126 -16.66 7.63 -1.45
N VAL A 127 -15.60 6.84 -1.33
CA VAL A 127 -15.65 5.43 -0.91
C VAL A 127 -14.73 5.26 0.28
N GLU A 128 -15.21 4.59 1.32
CA GLU A 128 -14.43 4.24 2.50
C GLU A 128 -14.45 2.72 2.71
N ILE A 129 -13.27 2.10 2.79
CA ILE A 129 -13.12 0.68 3.10
C ILE A 129 -12.53 0.57 4.49
N ILE A 130 -13.33 0.08 5.45
CA ILE A 130 -12.99 -0.03 6.86
C ILE A 130 -12.58 -1.46 7.16
N GLY A 131 -11.36 -1.60 7.71
CA GLY A 131 -10.84 -2.85 8.23
C GLY A 131 -10.75 -2.87 9.76
N THR A 132 -9.91 -3.73 10.30
CA THR A 132 -9.57 -3.73 11.72
C THR A 132 -8.12 -3.33 11.97
N HIS A 133 -7.35 -3.25 10.91
CA HIS A 133 -5.94 -2.86 10.96
C HIS A 133 -5.53 -2.24 9.62
N VAL A 134 -4.89 -1.08 9.69
CA VAL A 134 -4.20 -0.43 8.58
C VAL A 134 -2.76 -0.15 8.96
N ILE A 135 -1.90 0.14 8.01
CA ILE A 135 -0.52 0.56 8.29
C ILE A 135 -0.59 1.84 9.14
N PRO A 136 0.01 1.84 10.35
CA PRO A 136 0.06 3.04 11.15
C PRO A 136 0.99 4.06 10.50
N GLU A 137 0.51 5.25 10.20
CA GLU A 137 1.40 6.38 9.94
C GLU A 137 2.23 6.64 11.20
N PHE A 138 3.55 6.49 11.11
CA PHE A 138 4.44 6.88 12.19
C PHE A 138 4.50 8.40 12.27
N PRO A 139 3.94 9.04 13.31
CA PRO A 139 3.99 10.50 13.45
C PRO A 139 5.43 10.92 13.77
N PHE A 140 6.23 11.09 12.73
CA PHE A 140 7.65 11.48 12.82
C PHE A 140 7.84 12.71 13.72
N GLY A 141 6.84 13.63 13.70
CA GLY A 141 6.82 14.81 14.58
C GLY A 141 6.80 14.46 16.08
N ILE A 142 6.03 13.45 16.48
CA ILE A 142 5.95 13.05 17.90
C ILE A 142 7.26 12.40 18.34
N ILE A 143 7.87 11.57 17.49
CA ILE A 143 9.18 10.94 17.78
C ILE A 143 10.26 12.01 17.93
N MET A 144 10.28 13.01 17.06
CA MET A 144 11.21 14.15 17.14
C MET A 144 11.03 14.94 18.44
N VAL A 145 9.79 15.25 18.82
CA VAL A 145 9.48 15.95 20.08
C VAL A 145 9.91 15.14 21.29
N LEU A 146 9.57 13.86 21.35
CA LEU A 146 9.97 12.96 22.45
C LEU A 146 11.50 12.81 22.53
N SER A 147 12.18 12.65 21.40
CA SER A 147 13.64 12.58 21.32
C SER A 147 14.30 13.83 21.84
N THR A 148 13.80 15.00 21.44
CA THR A 148 14.32 16.31 21.87
C THR A 148 14.10 16.50 23.37
N LEU A 149 12.92 16.12 23.88
CA LEU A 149 12.59 16.21 25.30
C LEU A 149 13.46 15.27 26.14
N MET A 150 13.68 14.04 25.69
CA MET A 150 14.55 13.09 26.34
C MET A 150 16.02 13.58 26.38
N PHE A 151 16.49 14.12 25.25
CA PHE A 151 17.83 14.70 25.19
C PHE A 151 17.99 15.90 26.14
N THR A 152 16.99 16.76 26.21
CA THR A 152 16.98 17.92 27.13
C THR A 152 17.04 17.49 28.60
N VAL A 153 16.26 16.46 28.98
CA VAL A 153 16.29 15.91 30.34
C VAL A 153 17.65 15.32 30.69
N LEU A 154 18.29 14.60 29.74
CA LEU A 154 19.62 14.02 29.96
C LEU A 154 20.68 15.11 30.13
N VAL A 155 20.62 16.18 29.34
CA VAL A 155 21.54 17.32 29.46
C VAL A 155 21.35 18.02 30.81
N LEU A 156 20.12 18.36 31.19
CA LEU A 156 19.81 18.99 32.47
C LEU A 156 20.20 18.14 33.69
N SER A 157 20.02 16.81 33.61
CA SER A 157 20.41 15.90 34.69
C SER A 157 21.94 15.92 34.91
N LYS A 158 22.73 15.98 33.83
CA LYS A 158 24.19 16.11 33.94
C LYS A 158 24.60 17.44 34.56
N TYR A 159 23.92 18.53 34.21
CA TYR A 159 24.23 19.85 34.84
C TYR A 159 23.86 19.87 36.34
N LYS A 160 22.78 19.25 36.76
CA LYS A 160 22.40 19.11 38.18
C LYS A 160 23.45 18.37 38.99
N ILE A 161 24.03 17.29 38.45
CA ILE A 161 25.12 16.53 39.10
C ILE A 161 26.39 17.41 39.30
N LEU A 162 26.64 18.34 38.38
CA LEU A 162 27.77 19.26 38.48
C LEU A 162 27.55 20.38 39.52
N LEU A 163 26.27 20.83 39.71
CA LEU A 163 25.91 21.91 40.66
C LEU A 163 25.80 21.39 42.14
N PHE A 164 25.62 20.08 42.37
CA PHE A 164 25.55 19.50 43.70
C PHE A 164 26.88 18.92 44.21
N LYS A 165 27.98 19.20 43.54
CA LYS A 165 29.34 18.74 43.93
C LYS A 165 30.17 19.81 44.61
N TRP A 166 29.49 20.75 45.34
CA TRP A 166 30.09 21.70 46.24
C TRP A 166 29.60 21.47 47.66
#